data_ee6f503c7685f837bcd461b9b0b77511
#
_entry.id   ee6f503c7685f837bcd461b9b0b77511
#
_cell.length_a   1.000
_cell.length_b   1.000
_cell.length_c   1.000
_cell.angle_alpha   90.00
_cell.angle_beta   90.00
_cell.angle_gamma   90.00
#
_symmetry.space_group_name_H-M   'P 1'
#
loop_
_entity.id
_entity.type
_entity.pdbx_description
1 polymer ?
#
loop_
_entity_poly.entity_id
_entity_poly.type
_entity_poly.pdbx_seq_one_letter_code
_entity_poly.pdbx_strand_id
1 'polypeptide(L)'
;QIAGAGTLKMSEGLPEDDRNDSTRQRYACNILRVVPQLRYSLDNENAIDLAFFINGIPVATVELKTDFTQSVWAAVRQYQQDRNPKRKTGGQEPLLTFKRGAVVHFAMSDSLIYMATKLAGDSTFFLPFNRGNDGAAGNPPGEPGPDGQPTYPVSYFWRRVLRRDNWLRIFRRFVLMQKKEDKDALGKVAIKEAIVFPRFHQWESVTQLLDTVRHEGAGQPYLIQHSAGSGKTNTIAWTAHSLIRVRRPDG
;
A
#
# COMPACT_ATOMS: atom_id res chain seq x y z
N GLN A 1 -24.80 -29.86 3.96
CA GLN A 1 -23.88 -29.57 2.85
C GLN A 1 -23.14 -28.28 3.21
N ILE A 2 -21.86 -28.38 3.52
CA ILE A 2 -20.98 -27.22 3.65
C ILE A 2 -20.80 -26.73 2.22
N ALA A 3 -21.40 -25.58 1.88
CA ALA A 3 -21.14 -24.92 0.61
C ALA A 3 -19.63 -24.70 0.49
N GLY A 4 -19.04 -25.19 -0.58
CA GLY A 4 -17.60 -25.05 -0.82
C GLY A 4 -17.18 -23.58 -0.68
N ALA A 5 -16.01 -23.33 -0.11
CA ALA A 5 -15.45 -21.99 0.07
C ALA A 5 -15.27 -21.34 -1.31
N GLY A 6 -16.25 -20.56 -1.73
CA GLY A 6 -16.18 -19.76 -2.96
C GLY A 6 -15.35 -18.50 -2.75
N THR A 7 -14.53 -18.13 -3.72
CA THR A 7 -13.85 -16.84 -3.71
C THR A 7 -14.82 -15.76 -4.15
N LEU A 8 -15.16 -14.82 -3.26
CA LEU A 8 -15.95 -13.65 -3.60
C LEU A 8 -15.04 -12.52 -4.11
N LYS A 9 -15.24 -12.08 -5.35
CA LYS A 9 -14.52 -10.97 -5.93
C LYS A 9 -15.13 -9.64 -5.46
N MET A 10 -14.44 -8.94 -4.57
CA MET A 10 -14.92 -7.71 -3.93
C MET A 10 -14.67 -6.43 -4.74
N SER A 11 -13.75 -6.48 -5.71
CA SER A 11 -13.44 -5.35 -6.59
C SER A 11 -12.97 -5.83 -7.95
N GLU A 12 -13.20 -5.03 -8.99
CA GLU A 12 -12.61 -5.27 -10.31
C GLU A 12 -11.33 -4.47 -10.46
N GLY A 13 -10.29 -5.07 -11.03
CA GLY A 13 -9.07 -4.35 -11.33
C GLY A 13 -9.11 -3.68 -12.69
N LEU A 14 -8.18 -2.75 -12.91
CA LEU A 14 -8.02 -2.12 -14.22
C LEU A 14 -7.86 -3.19 -15.30
N PRO A 15 -8.71 -3.18 -16.35
CA PRO A 15 -8.55 -4.06 -17.51
C PRO A 15 -7.19 -3.82 -18.19
N GLU A 16 -6.61 -4.86 -18.73
CA GLU A 16 -5.35 -4.74 -19.48
C GLU A 16 -5.57 -4.20 -20.90
N ASP A 17 -6.79 -4.36 -21.42
CA ASP A 17 -7.24 -3.87 -22.73
C ASP A 17 -8.72 -3.50 -22.73
N ASP A 18 -9.19 -2.91 -23.80
CA ASP A 18 -10.56 -2.43 -23.99
C ASP A 18 -11.52 -3.47 -24.60
N ARG A 19 -11.09 -4.72 -24.76
CA ARG A 19 -11.83 -5.76 -25.49
C ARG A 19 -13.03 -6.31 -24.72
N ASN A 20 -13.10 -6.11 -23.41
CA ASN A 20 -14.14 -6.65 -22.56
C ASN A 20 -14.95 -5.56 -21.86
N ASP A 21 -16.02 -5.11 -22.47
CA ASP A 21 -16.89 -4.07 -21.95
C ASP A 21 -17.47 -4.40 -20.57
N SER A 22 -17.82 -5.65 -20.31
CA SER A 22 -18.36 -6.03 -19.00
C SER A 22 -17.32 -5.90 -17.89
N THR A 23 -16.04 -6.14 -18.18
CA THR A 23 -14.97 -5.90 -17.22
C THR A 23 -14.74 -4.41 -16.98
N ARG A 24 -14.79 -3.59 -18.04
CA ARG A 24 -14.72 -2.12 -17.93
C ARG A 24 -15.86 -1.55 -17.10
N GLN A 25 -17.09 -2.00 -17.34
CA GLN A 25 -18.27 -1.60 -16.55
C GLN A 25 -18.11 -1.97 -15.08
N ARG A 26 -17.72 -3.21 -14.78
CA ARG A 26 -17.45 -3.62 -13.39
C ARG A 26 -16.32 -2.82 -12.74
N TYR A 27 -15.26 -2.51 -13.50
CA TYR A 27 -14.19 -1.64 -13.03
C TYR A 27 -14.70 -0.23 -12.69
N ALA A 28 -15.52 0.33 -13.55
CA ALA A 28 -16.14 1.65 -13.34
C ALA A 28 -17.05 1.68 -12.08
N CYS A 29 -17.67 0.56 -11.73
CA CYS A 29 -18.54 0.42 -10.55
C CYS A 29 -17.76 0.39 -9.22
N ASN A 30 -16.42 0.27 -9.21
CA ASN A 30 -15.68 0.35 -7.94
C ASN A 30 -15.91 1.71 -7.28
N ILE A 31 -16.16 1.69 -5.98
CA ILE A 31 -16.31 2.89 -5.15
C ILE A 31 -15.06 3.03 -4.29
N LEU A 32 -14.29 4.08 -4.52
CA LEU A 32 -13.19 4.48 -3.68
C LEU A 32 -13.65 5.61 -2.77
N ARG A 33 -13.48 5.44 -1.48
CA ARG A 33 -13.89 6.44 -0.48
C ARG A 33 -12.75 6.74 0.49
N VAL A 34 -12.58 8.01 0.81
CA VAL A 34 -11.77 8.47 1.94
C VAL A 34 -12.70 9.06 3.00
N VAL A 35 -12.47 8.70 4.24
CA VAL A 35 -13.23 9.20 5.39
C VAL A 35 -12.25 9.87 6.35
N PRO A 36 -12.37 11.20 6.54
CA PRO A 36 -11.56 11.90 7.54
C PRO A 36 -12.11 11.66 8.94
N GLN A 37 -11.23 11.72 9.94
CA GLN A 37 -11.55 11.64 11.36
C GLN A 37 -12.49 10.48 11.71
N LEU A 38 -12.20 9.29 11.16
CA LEU A 38 -13.03 8.10 11.38
C LEU A 38 -12.88 7.61 12.82
N ARG A 39 -13.92 7.74 13.61
CA ARG A 39 -14.04 7.08 14.90
C ARG A 39 -14.21 5.58 14.69
N TYR A 40 -13.26 4.79 15.15
CA TYR A 40 -13.21 3.34 14.85
C TYR A 40 -13.39 2.47 16.09
N SER A 41 -13.20 3.04 17.28
CA SER A 41 -13.28 2.31 18.54
C SER A 41 -14.68 2.41 19.13
N LEU A 42 -15.13 1.31 19.76
CA LEU A 42 -16.32 1.28 20.57
C LEU A 42 -16.04 1.58 22.06
N ASP A 43 -14.75 1.57 22.44
CA ASP A 43 -14.31 1.73 23.83
C ASP A 43 -13.91 3.18 24.16
N ASN A 44 -13.64 4.00 23.15
CA ASN A 44 -13.14 5.35 23.32
C ASN A 44 -13.43 6.22 22.08
N GLU A 45 -13.12 7.51 22.18
CA GLU A 45 -13.32 8.51 21.11
C GLU A 45 -12.15 8.56 20.09
N ASN A 46 -11.28 7.57 20.06
CA ASN A 46 -10.14 7.55 19.15
C ASN A 46 -10.61 7.55 17.69
N ALA A 47 -10.06 8.49 16.93
CA ALA A 47 -10.29 8.60 15.51
C ALA A 47 -8.97 8.47 14.74
N ILE A 48 -9.03 7.90 13.54
CA ILE A 48 -7.95 7.90 12.55
C ILE A 48 -8.13 9.13 11.67
N ASP A 49 -7.03 9.85 11.38
CA ASP A 49 -7.10 11.07 10.57
C ASP A 49 -7.71 10.83 9.20
N LEU A 50 -7.27 9.76 8.48
CA LEU A 50 -7.87 9.35 7.22
C LEU A 50 -8.00 7.82 7.16
N ALA A 51 -9.15 7.34 6.71
CA ALA A 51 -9.37 5.93 6.40
C ALA A 51 -9.83 5.77 4.94
N PHE A 52 -9.22 4.84 4.22
CA PHE A 52 -9.48 4.57 2.80
C PHE A 52 -10.22 3.25 2.62
N PHE A 53 -11.22 3.29 1.76
CA PHE A 53 -12.08 2.14 1.48
C PHE A 53 -12.17 1.85 -0.02
N ILE A 54 -12.24 0.58 -0.36
CA ILE A 54 -12.61 0.09 -1.69
C ILE A 54 -13.89 -0.74 -1.53
N ASN A 55 -14.98 -0.31 -2.13
CA ASN A 55 -16.29 -0.99 -2.06
C ASN A 55 -16.73 -1.28 -0.62
N GLY A 56 -16.47 -0.35 0.30
CA GLY A 56 -16.81 -0.48 1.73
C GLY A 56 -15.80 -1.27 2.58
N ILE A 57 -14.78 -1.89 1.97
CA ILE A 57 -13.75 -2.61 2.69
C ILE A 57 -12.62 -1.64 3.05
N PRO A 58 -12.21 -1.53 4.32
CA PRO A 58 -11.08 -0.70 4.71
C PRO A 58 -9.78 -1.27 4.14
N VAL A 59 -9.00 -0.45 3.47
CA VAL A 59 -7.74 -0.87 2.83
C VAL A 59 -6.52 -0.17 3.35
N ALA A 60 -6.67 1.09 3.81
CA ALA A 60 -5.56 1.83 4.40
C ALA A 60 -6.04 2.82 5.47
N THR A 61 -5.14 3.16 6.38
CA THR A 61 -5.29 4.25 7.34
C THR A 61 -4.09 5.19 7.27
N VAL A 62 -4.29 6.45 7.62
CA VAL A 62 -3.22 7.46 7.69
C VAL A 62 -3.36 8.27 8.97
N GLU A 63 -2.25 8.45 9.69
CA GLU A 63 -2.07 9.45 10.74
C GLU A 63 -1.20 10.58 10.19
N LEU A 64 -1.67 11.80 10.30
CA LEU A 64 -1.07 13.01 9.74
C LEU A 64 -0.39 13.84 10.83
N LYS A 65 0.79 14.34 10.54
CA LYS A 65 1.47 15.35 11.36
C LYS A 65 2.01 16.45 10.43
N THR A 66 2.10 17.66 10.96
CA THR A 66 2.80 18.73 10.26
C THR A 66 4.21 18.85 10.81
N ASP A 67 5.21 18.93 9.93
CA ASP A 67 6.62 19.08 10.32
C ASP A 67 6.87 20.41 11.05
N PHE A 68 5.93 21.34 10.98
CA PHE A 68 6.00 22.60 11.72
C PHE A 68 5.91 22.39 13.24
N THR A 69 5.11 21.43 13.70
CA THR A 69 4.86 21.20 15.13
C THR A 69 5.35 19.84 15.61
N GLN A 70 5.32 18.84 14.73
CA GLN A 70 5.59 17.43 15.08
C GLN A 70 6.19 16.70 13.89
N SER A 71 7.21 15.90 14.11
CA SER A 71 7.78 15.08 13.04
C SER A 71 6.90 13.86 12.71
N VAL A 72 7.18 13.20 11.60
CA VAL A 72 6.55 11.92 11.20
C VAL A 72 6.63 10.85 12.30
N TRP A 73 7.66 10.92 13.15
CA TRP A 73 7.82 9.99 14.28
C TRP A 73 6.74 10.14 15.35
N ALA A 74 6.07 11.30 15.44
CA ALA A 74 4.90 11.44 16.30
C ALA A 74 3.73 10.61 15.77
N ALA A 75 3.52 10.55 14.44
CA ALA A 75 2.51 9.67 13.85
C ALA A 75 2.88 8.18 14.03
N VAL A 76 4.16 7.82 13.89
CA VAL A 76 4.64 6.46 14.16
C VAL A 76 4.35 6.07 15.61
N ARG A 77 4.72 6.91 16.59
CA ARG A 77 4.44 6.66 18.01
C ARG A 77 2.95 6.56 18.30
N GLN A 78 2.13 7.38 17.64
CA GLN A 78 0.68 7.31 17.79
C GLN A 78 0.13 5.95 17.37
N TYR A 79 0.61 5.38 16.27
CA TYR A 79 0.27 4.00 15.91
C TYR A 79 0.77 2.96 16.91
N GLN A 80 1.96 3.14 17.44
CA GLN A 80 2.54 2.19 18.40
C GLN A 80 1.84 2.22 19.76
N GLN A 81 1.47 3.40 20.24
CA GLN A 81 0.98 3.59 21.60
C GLN A 81 -0.56 3.69 21.67
N ASP A 82 -1.19 4.41 20.73
CA ASP A 82 -2.61 4.74 20.82
C ASP A 82 -3.51 3.93 19.88
N ARG A 83 -2.93 3.30 18.85
CA ARG A 83 -3.68 2.54 17.83
C ARG A 83 -3.51 1.03 18.03
N ASN A 84 -3.81 0.56 19.22
CA ASN A 84 -3.70 -0.86 19.54
C ASN A 84 -4.84 -1.65 18.87
N PRO A 85 -4.55 -2.74 18.13
CA PRO A 85 -5.59 -3.60 17.56
C PRO A 85 -6.36 -4.40 18.62
N LYS A 86 -5.86 -4.49 19.86
CA LYS A 86 -6.57 -5.11 20.99
C LYS A 86 -7.24 -4.04 21.85
N ARG A 87 -8.52 -4.20 22.11
CA ARG A 87 -9.29 -3.32 23.00
C ARG A 87 -8.98 -3.57 24.46
N LYS A 88 -9.03 -2.53 25.27
CA LYS A 88 -8.84 -2.64 26.72
C LYS A 88 -9.95 -3.44 27.40
N THR A 89 -11.17 -3.34 26.89
CA THR A 89 -12.37 -4.07 27.39
C THR A 89 -12.43 -5.53 26.90
N GLY A 90 -11.46 -5.96 26.10
CA GLY A 90 -11.41 -7.28 25.47
C GLY A 90 -11.92 -7.24 24.03
N GLY A 91 -11.44 -8.18 23.22
CA GLY A 91 -11.72 -8.23 21.80
C GLY A 91 -10.73 -7.42 20.95
N GLN A 92 -11.13 -7.09 19.74
CA GLN A 92 -10.27 -6.44 18.74
C GLN A 92 -10.93 -5.23 18.12
N GLU A 93 -10.12 -4.25 17.73
CA GLU A 93 -10.55 -3.13 16.90
C GLU A 93 -10.60 -3.58 15.43
N PRO A 94 -11.80 -3.67 14.81
CA PRO A 94 -11.94 -4.24 13.47
C PRO A 94 -11.08 -3.55 12.42
N LEU A 95 -10.98 -2.21 12.46
CA LEU A 95 -10.22 -1.42 11.50
C LEU A 95 -8.71 -1.70 11.56
N LEU A 96 -8.17 -1.99 12.75
CA LEU A 96 -6.73 -2.11 13.02
C LEU A 96 -6.24 -3.56 13.07
N THR A 97 -7.17 -4.51 13.07
CA THR A 97 -6.84 -5.93 13.25
C THR A 97 -6.24 -6.53 11.98
N PHE A 98 -5.07 -7.14 12.13
CA PHE A 98 -4.37 -7.83 11.05
C PHE A 98 -5.29 -8.84 10.35
N LYS A 99 -5.33 -8.84 9.01
CA LYS A 99 -6.17 -9.66 8.12
C LYS A 99 -7.68 -9.37 8.15
N ARG A 100 -8.17 -8.49 9.01
CA ARG A 100 -9.60 -8.16 9.12
C ARG A 100 -9.89 -6.70 8.84
N GLY A 101 -8.95 -5.83 9.22
CA GLY A 101 -9.03 -4.39 9.02
C GLY A 101 -8.21 -3.91 7.83
N ALA A 102 -7.70 -2.70 7.94
CA ALA A 102 -6.87 -2.09 6.91
C ALA A 102 -5.61 -2.91 6.62
N VAL A 103 -5.24 -2.96 5.36
CA VAL A 103 -4.09 -3.73 4.85
C VAL A 103 -2.77 -3.03 5.14
N VAL A 104 -2.80 -1.68 5.16
CA VAL A 104 -1.62 -0.85 5.38
C VAL A 104 -1.97 0.38 6.22
N HIS A 105 -1.04 0.79 7.05
CA HIS A 105 -1.13 1.94 7.95
C HIS A 105 0.01 2.90 7.63
N PHE A 106 -0.31 4.14 7.27
CA PHE A 106 0.67 5.16 6.92
C PHE A 106 0.81 6.20 8.04
N ALA A 107 2.03 6.44 8.48
CA ALA A 107 2.42 7.59 9.27
C ALA A 107 3.01 8.63 8.32
N MET A 108 2.43 9.81 8.27
CA MET A 108 2.76 10.84 7.27
C MET A 108 2.99 12.19 7.93
N SER A 109 4.03 12.89 7.46
CA SER A 109 4.23 14.33 7.69
C SER A 109 4.22 15.08 6.35
N ASP A 110 4.49 16.37 6.40
CA ASP A 110 4.60 17.19 5.17
C ASP A 110 5.76 16.73 4.27
N SER A 111 6.77 16.07 4.82
CA SER A 111 8.00 15.69 4.11
C SER A 111 8.23 14.19 3.98
N LEU A 112 7.70 13.35 4.87
CA LEU A 112 8.02 11.92 4.95
C LEU A 112 6.79 11.03 5.12
N ILE A 113 6.87 9.81 4.58
CA ILE A 113 5.86 8.76 4.75
C ILE A 113 6.53 7.46 5.21
N TYR A 114 5.96 6.85 6.23
CA TYR A 114 6.29 5.51 6.69
C TYR A 114 5.05 4.63 6.69
N MET A 115 5.21 3.33 6.49
CA MET A 115 4.09 2.38 6.43
C MET A 115 4.34 1.14 7.26
N ALA A 116 3.27 0.58 7.80
CA ALA A 116 3.25 -0.73 8.45
C ALA A 116 2.06 -1.55 7.94
N THR A 117 2.20 -2.87 7.84
CA THR A 117 1.12 -3.77 7.41
C THR A 117 0.55 -4.60 8.56
N LYS A 118 1.12 -4.44 9.76
CA LYS A 118 0.65 -5.09 10.98
C LYS A 118 0.97 -4.20 12.18
N LEU A 119 -0.04 -3.86 12.94
CA LEU A 119 0.15 -3.16 14.22
C LEU A 119 0.38 -4.17 15.34
N ALA A 120 1.37 -3.92 16.17
CA ALA A 120 1.81 -4.77 17.27
C ALA A 120 2.33 -3.94 18.47
N GLY A 121 1.67 -2.81 18.77
CA GLY A 121 2.13 -1.87 19.79
C GLY A 121 3.54 -1.35 19.47
N ASP A 122 4.39 -1.23 20.48
CA ASP A 122 5.77 -0.75 20.34
C ASP A 122 6.63 -1.60 19.36
N SER A 123 6.24 -2.86 19.13
CA SER A 123 6.89 -3.76 18.17
C SER A 123 6.43 -3.54 16.72
N THR A 124 5.58 -2.55 16.46
CA THR A 124 5.14 -2.22 15.10
C THR A 124 6.33 -1.74 14.28
N PHE A 125 6.62 -2.45 13.19
CA PHE A 125 7.72 -2.13 12.31
C PHE A 125 7.26 -1.27 11.15
N PHE A 126 7.78 -0.05 11.05
CA PHE A 126 7.50 0.88 9.98
C PHE A 126 8.62 0.89 8.94
N LEU A 127 8.24 0.81 7.69
CA LEU A 127 9.12 0.92 6.52
C LEU A 127 8.94 2.27 5.83
N PRO A 128 9.99 2.90 5.31
CA PRO A 128 9.85 4.12 4.53
C PRO A 128 9.08 3.84 3.23
N PHE A 129 8.17 4.77 2.91
CA PHE A 129 7.43 4.80 1.65
C PHE A 129 7.78 6.06 0.85
N ASN A 130 9.03 6.49 0.91
CA ASN A 130 9.56 7.70 0.30
C ASN A 130 10.11 7.42 -1.10
N ARG A 131 10.16 8.48 -1.93
CA ARG A 131 10.67 8.41 -3.31
C ARG A 131 12.19 8.21 -3.36
N GLY A 132 12.92 8.64 -2.33
CA GLY A 132 14.35 8.87 -2.37
C GLY A 132 14.66 10.28 -2.90
N ASN A 133 15.86 10.76 -2.63
CA ASN A 133 16.34 12.08 -3.04
C ASN A 133 17.77 11.93 -3.53
N ASP A 134 17.97 11.74 -4.82
CA ASP A 134 19.27 11.58 -5.49
C ASP A 134 20.21 10.59 -4.77
N GLY A 135 19.69 9.41 -4.43
CA GLY A 135 20.41 8.38 -3.70
C GLY A 135 20.35 8.52 -2.18
N ALA A 136 19.91 9.64 -1.64
CA ALA A 136 19.66 9.84 -0.23
C ALA A 136 18.25 9.38 0.20
N ALA A 137 18.05 9.25 1.51
CA ALA A 137 16.73 8.99 2.08
C ALA A 137 15.81 10.22 2.01
N GLY A 138 14.50 10.00 2.05
CA GLY A 138 13.50 11.06 2.08
C GLY A 138 12.83 11.30 0.74
N ASN A 139 12.36 12.52 0.53
CA ASN A 139 11.69 12.95 -0.69
C ASN A 139 12.31 14.23 -1.21
N PRO A 140 12.40 14.44 -2.54
CA PRO A 140 12.75 15.73 -3.11
C PRO A 140 11.64 16.76 -2.80
N PRO A 141 11.89 18.06 -2.99
CA PRO A 141 10.86 19.08 -2.96
C PRO A 141 9.66 18.67 -3.81
N GLY A 142 8.46 19.03 -3.37
CA GLY A 142 7.24 18.70 -4.11
C GLY A 142 7.22 19.39 -5.46
N GLU A 143 6.68 18.70 -6.47
CA GLU A 143 6.48 19.27 -7.80
C GLU A 143 5.53 20.46 -7.71
N PRO A 144 5.76 21.56 -8.47
CA PRO A 144 4.87 22.72 -8.49
C PRO A 144 3.40 22.34 -8.74
N GLY A 145 2.51 23.04 -8.08
CA GLY A 145 1.08 22.95 -8.34
C GLY A 145 0.68 23.52 -9.70
N PRO A 146 -0.60 23.36 -10.08
CA PRO A 146 -1.14 24.01 -11.28
C PRO A 146 -1.01 25.54 -11.27
N ASP A 147 -0.93 26.12 -10.08
CA ASP A 147 -0.72 27.54 -9.79
C ASP A 147 0.77 27.94 -9.75
N GLY A 148 1.68 27.00 -10.04
CA GLY A 148 3.13 27.21 -9.98
C GLY A 148 3.71 27.24 -8.56
N GLN A 149 2.88 27.11 -7.51
CA GLN A 149 3.36 27.15 -6.14
C GLN A 149 4.01 25.82 -5.71
N PRO A 150 5.01 25.86 -4.83
CA PRO A 150 5.61 24.65 -4.25
C PRO A 150 4.55 23.78 -3.57
N THR A 151 4.67 22.47 -3.74
CA THR A 151 3.82 21.52 -3.03
C THR A 151 4.62 20.73 -2.00
N TYR A 152 3.92 19.98 -1.16
CA TYR A 152 4.59 19.16 -0.16
C TYR A 152 5.44 18.05 -0.81
N PRO A 153 6.62 17.74 -0.27
CA PRO A 153 7.46 16.62 -0.72
C PRO A 153 6.70 15.28 -0.81
N VAL A 154 5.67 15.09 0.02
CA VAL A 154 4.80 13.90 0.00
C VAL A 154 3.64 13.98 -0.98
N SER A 155 3.51 15.05 -1.77
CA SER A 155 2.38 15.27 -2.69
C SER A 155 2.20 14.16 -3.73
N TYR A 156 3.25 13.41 -4.07
CA TYR A 156 3.18 12.23 -4.94
C TYR A 156 2.21 11.18 -4.41
N PHE A 157 1.98 11.12 -3.09
CA PHE A 157 1.08 10.14 -2.50
C PHE A 157 -0.36 10.32 -3.04
N TRP A 158 -0.92 11.52 -2.97
CA TRP A 158 -2.27 11.76 -3.51
C TRP A 158 -2.29 12.06 -5.00
N ARG A 159 -1.25 12.67 -5.56
CA ARG A 159 -1.19 12.99 -6.98
C ARG A 159 -0.93 11.77 -7.85
N ARG A 160 -0.27 10.74 -7.32
CA ARG A 160 0.19 9.60 -8.10
C ARG A 160 -0.25 8.26 -7.51
N VAL A 161 0.06 7.97 -6.23
CA VAL A 161 -0.22 6.67 -5.61
C VAL A 161 -1.72 6.45 -5.43
N LEU A 162 -2.45 7.44 -4.90
CA LEU A 162 -3.89 7.37 -4.66
C LEU A 162 -4.77 7.60 -5.90
N ARG A 163 -4.18 7.79 -7.09
CA ARG A 163 -4.97 7.80 -8.32
C ARG A 163 -5.68 6.47 -8.46
N ARG A 164 -6.95 6.53 -8.86
CA ARG A 164 -7.85 5.36 -8.93
C ARG A 164 -7.17 4.12 -9.51
N ASP A 165 -6.58 4.26 -10.70
CA ASP A 165 -5.99 3.14 -11.43
C ASP A 165 -4.77 2.56 -10.71
N ASN A 166 -3.91 3.44 -10.19
CA ASN A 166 -2.72 3.04 -9.45
C ASN A 166 -3.09 2.38 -8.13
N TRP A 167 -4.04 2.98 -7.39
CA TRP A 167 -4.47 2.45 -6.10
C TRP A 167 -5.08 1.05 -6.24
N LEU A 168 -6.02 0.87 -7.17
CA LEU A 168 -6.62 -0.44 -7.45
C LEU A 168 -5.58 -1.44 -7.98
N ARG A 169 -4.61 -0.99 -8.80
CA ARG A 169 -3.51 -1.83 -9.29
C ARG A 169 -2.62 -2.32 -8.15
N ILE A 170 -2.31 -1.46 -7.15
CA ILE A 170 -1.52 -1.84 -5.99
C ILE A 170 -2.18 -3.01 -5.26
N PHE A 171 -3.46 -2.90 -4.93
CA PHE A 171 -4.17 -3.97 -4.21
C PHE A 171 -4.34 -5.24 -5.03
N ARG A 172 -4.47 -5.12 -6.33
CA ARG A 172 -4.65 -6.28 -7.22
C ARG A 172 -3.34 -7.01 -7.53
N ARG A 173 -2.22 -6.28 -7.65
CA ARG A 173 -0.98 -6.82 -8.25
C ARG A 173 0.19 -6.90 -7.29
N PHE A 174 0.22 -6.04 -6.28
CA PHE A 174 1.39 -5.91 -5.42
C PHE A 174 1.13 -6.41 -4.00
N VAL A 175 -0.09 -6.28 -3.49
CA VAL A 175 -0.41 -6.77 -2.15
C VAL A 175 -0.51 -8.29 -2.17
N LEU A 176 0.26 -8.93 -1.30
CA LEU A 176 0.24 -10.38 -1.18
C LEU A 176 0.36 -10.82 0.29
N MET A 177 -0.19 -12.00 0.58
CA MET A 177 0.00 -12.67 1.86
C MET A 177 1.18 -13.62 1.75
N GLN A 178 2.23 -13.34 2.52
CA GLN A 178 3.39 -14.22 2.65
C GLN A 178 3.26 -15.09 3.88
N LYS A 179 3.49 -16.39 3.72
CA LYS A 179 3.60 -17.36 4.82
C LYS A 179 5.02 -17.87 4.86
N LYS A 180 5.64 -17.79 6.02
CA LYS A 180 6.99 -18.30 6.26
C LYS A 180 6.94 -19.29 7.40
N GLU A 181 7.45 -20.48 7.16
CA GLU A 181 7.71 -21.43 8.24
C GLU A 181 8.94 -20.98 9.02
N ASP A 182 8.81 -20.89 10.31
CA ASP A 182 9.87 -20.61 11.26
C ASP A 182 9.96 -21.79 12.23
N LYS A 183 11.16 -22.31 12.43
CA LYS A 183 11.39 -23.41 13.39
C LYS A 183 12.03 -22.82 14.64
N ASP A 184 11.43 -23.07 15.79
CA ASP A 184 12.06 -22.70 17.05
C ASP A 184 13.26 -23.62 17.37
N ALA A 185 13.98 -23.33 18.44
CA ALA A 185 15.15 -24.09 18.88
C ALA A 185 14.83 -25.57 19.21
N LEU A 186 13.55 -25.90 19.41
CA LEU A 186 13.07 -27.26 19.69
C LEU A 186 12.52 -27.96 18.43
N GLY A 187 12.66 -27.31 17.24
CA GLY A 187 12.19 -27.85 15.96
C GLY A 187 10.68 -27.72 15.72
N LYS A 188 9.94 -27.06 16.62
CA LYS A 188 8.51 -26.80 16.41
C LYS A 188 8.29 -25.78 15.32
N VAL A 189 7.53 -26.15 14.31
CA VAL A 189 7.20 -25.28 13.18
C VAL A 189 6.12 -24.29 13.59
N ALA A 190 6.41 -23.00 13.43
CA ALA A 190 5.45 -21.90 13.54
C ALA A 190 5.29 -21.23 12.19
N ILE A 191 4.05 -21.02 11.75
CA ILE A 191 3.78 -20.27 10.51
C ILE A 191 3.68 -18.78 10.85
N LYS A 192 4.64 -18.00 10.40
CA LYS A 192 4.58 -16.53 10.44
C LYS A 192 3.92 -16.03 9.17
N GLU A 193 2.90 -15.19 9.34
CA GLU A 193 2.19 -14.58 8.23
C GLU A 193 2.45 -13.07 8.21
N ALA A 194 2.67 -12.55 7.01
CA ALA A 194 2.86 -11.13 6.76
C ALA A 194 2.11 -10.69 5.50
N ILE A 195 1.50 -9.52 5.57
CA ILE A 195 1.04 -8.83 4.38
C ILE A 195 2.24 -8.06 3.82
N VAL A 196 2.56 -8.30 2.57
CA VAL A 196 3.56 -7.54 1.84
C VAL A 196 2.84 -6.46 1.05
N PHE A 197 3.20 -5.21 1.32
CA PHE A 197 2.79 -4.03 0.56
C PHE A 197 4.05 -3.46 -0.10
N PRO A 198 4.01 -3.01 -1.36
CA PRO A 198 5.21 -2.56 -2.06
C PRO A 198 5.75 -1.26 -1.42
N ARG A 199 7.06 -1.13 -1.31
CA ARG A 199 7.70 0.17 -1.07
C ARG A 199 7.55 1.04 -2.32
N PHE A 200 7.63 2.35 -2.16
CA PHE A 200 7.46 3.27 -3.28
C PHE A 200 8.37 2.94 -4.47
N HIS A 201 9.68 2.79 -4.25
CA HIS A 201 10.64 2.47 -5.31
C HIS A 201 10.36 1.15 -6.02
N GLN A 202 9.84 0.14 -5.31
CA GLN A 202 9.48 -1.14 -5.91
C GLN A 202 8.26 -1.00 -6.84
N TRP A 203 7.21 -0.34 -6.35
CA TRP A 203 6.02 -0.05 -7.14
C TRP A 203 6.34 0.82 -8.36
N GLU A 204 7.14 1.86 -8.16
CA GLU A 204 7.54 2.79 -9.22
C GLU A 204 8.33 2.09 -10.32
N SER A 205 9.38 1.35 -9.95
CA SER A 205 10.23 0.64 -10.93
C SER A 205 9.45 -0.36 -11.76
N VAL A 206 8.57 -1.16 -11.13
CA VAL A 206 7.73 -2.11 -11.87
C VAL A 206 6.78 -1.38 -12.80
N THR A 207 6.15 -0.28 -12.34
CA THR A 207 5.20 0.48 -13.15
C THR A 207 5.89 1.12 -14.35
N GLN A 208 7.04 1.78 -14.14
CA GLN A 208 7.82 2.39 -15.23
C GLN A 208 8.28 1.35 -16.25
N LEU A 209 8.80 0.21 -15.78
CA LEU A 209 9.22 -0.85 -16.69
C LEU A 209 8.06 -1.37 -17.54
N LEU A 210 6.89 -1.60 -16.94
CA LEU A 210 5.71 -2.06 -17.66
C LEU A 210 5.25 -1.04 -18.71
N ASP A 211 5.27 0.23 -18.39
CA ASP A 211 4.89 1.29 -19.31
C ASP A 211 5.90 1.40 -20.45
N THR A 212 7.20 1.28 -20.17
CA THR A 212 8.26 1.26 -21.19
C THR A 212 8.11 0.05 -22.13
N VAL A 213 7.93 -1.15 -21.58
CA VAL A 213 7.76 -2.38 -22.40
C VAL A 213 6.51 -2.33 -23.27
N ARG A 214 5.43 -1.66 -22.83
CA ARG A 214 4.23 -1.47 -23.67
C ARG A 214 4.52 -0.63 -24.91
N HIS A 215 5.40 0.37 -24.80
CA HIS A 215 5.74 1.26 -25.91
C HIS A 215 6.85 0.69 -26.81
N GLU A 216 7.91 0.15 -26.21
CA GLU A 216 9.09 -0.30 -26.94
C GLU A 216 9.00 -1.76 -27.37
N GLY A 217 8.15 -2.56 -26.73
CA GLY A 217 8.06 -4.00 -26.98
C GLY A 217 9.09 -4.82 -26.22
N ALA A 218 9.13 -6.11 -26.52
CA ALA A 218 10.09 -7.06 -25.94
C ALA A 218 11.45 -7.00 -26.67
N GLY A 219 12.51 -7.40 -25.96
CA GLY A 219 13.85 -7.54 -26.54
C GLY A 219 14.83 -6.42 -26.20
N GLN A 220 14.38 -5.38 -25.50
CA GLN A 220 15.26 -4.32 -25.03
C GLN A 220 15.85 -4.65 -23.65
N PRO A 221 17.14 -4.38 -23.40
CA PRO A 221 17.75 -4.56 -22.09
C PRO A 221 17.38 -3.40 -21.15
N TYR A 222 16.95 -3.71 -19.92
CA TYR A 222 16.66 -2.72 -18.89
C TYR A 222 17.46 -3.01 -17.63
N LEU A 223 18.04 -1.98 -17.04
CA LEU A 223 18.75 -2.07 -15.75
C LEU A 223 17.94 -1.39 -14.65
N ILE A 224 17.59 -2.16 -13.62
CA ILE A 224 16.97 -1.64 -12.40
C ILE A 224 17.98 -1.76 -11.27
N GLN A 225 18.50 -0.62 -10.80
CA GLN A 225 19.46 -0.57 -9.72
C GLN A 225 18.79 -0.22 -8.39
N HIS A 226 18.87 -1.12 -7.44
CA HIS A 226 18.39 -0.91 -6.07
C HIS A 226 19.49 -1.27 -5.07
N SER A 227 19.52 -0.58 -3.91
CA SER A 227 20.44 -0.86 -2.83
C SER A 227 20.29 -2.28 -2.25
N ALA A 228 21.28 -2.77 -1.53
CA ALA A 228 21.16 -4.03 -0.77
C ALA A 228 20.01 -3.93 0.25
N GLY A 229 19.28 -5.04 0.46
CA GLY A 229 18.16 -5.07 1.40
C GLY A 229 16.90 -4.31 0.98
N SER A 230 16.84 -3.76 -0.25
CA SER A 230 15.68 -3.02 -0.76
C SER A 230 14.46 -3.89 -1.11
N GLY A 231 14.60 -5.23 -1.04
CA GLY A 231 13.54 -6.17 -1.41
C GLY A 231 13.47 -6.46 -2.91
N LYS A 232 14.62 -6.50 -3.60
CA LYS A 232 14.75 -6.79 -5.04
C LYS A 232 13.99 -8.03 -5.49
N THR A 233 13.99 -9.09 -4.69
CA THR A 233 13.27 -10.34 -4.99
C THR A 233 11.77 -10.09 -5.23
N ASN A 234 11.13 -9.26 -4.41
CA ASN A 234 9.72 -8.90 -4.62
C ASN A 234 9.54 -8.09 -5.90
N THR A 235 10.45 -7.14 -6.18
CA THR A 235 10.41 -6.36 -7.44
C THR A 235 10.50 -7.28 -8.65
N ILE A 236 11.41 -8.25 -8.66
CA ILE A 236 11.56 -9.25 -9.74
C ILE A 236 10.28 -10.08 -9.89
N ALA A 237 9.72 -10.58 -8.79
CA ALA A 237 8.49 -11.37 -8.81
C ALA A 237 7.31 -10.56 -9.37
N TRP A 238 7.09 -9.34 -8.89
CA TRP A 238 6.04 -8.46 -9.40
C TRP A 238 6.22 -8.10 -10.87
N THR A 239 7.46 -7.86 -11.29
CA THR A 239 7.80 -7.61 -12.70
C THR A 239 7.43 -8.81 -13.57
N ALA A 240 7.91 -10.01 -13.21
CA ALA A 240 7.63 -11.24 -13.96
C ALA A 240 6.12 -11.50 -14.09
N HIS A 241 5.38 -11.45 -12.97
CA HIS A 241 3.93 -11.64 -12.97
C HIS A 241 3.15 -10.58 -13.77
N SER A 242 3.68 -9.37 -13.84
CA SER A 242 3.02 -8.28 -14.55
C SER A 242 3.34 -8.33 -16.05
N LEU A 243 4.58 -8.66 -16.45
CA LEU A 243 4.99 -8.75 -17.85
C LEU A 243 4.22 -9.81 -18.64
N ILE A 244 3.88 -10.95 -18.03
CA ILE A 244 3.08 -12.01 -18.68
C ILE A 244 1.74 -11.47 -19.22
N ARG A 245 1.26 -10.35 -18.70
CA ARG A 245 -0.05 -9.77 -19.03
C ARG A 245 0.03 -8.50 -19.87
N VAL A 246 1.26 -8.03 -20.15
CA VAL A 246 1.45 -6.87 -21.02
C VAL A 246 1.03 -7.24 -22.42
N ARG A 247 0.15 -6.43 -23.00
CA ARG A 247 -0.26 -6.52 -24.39
C ARG A 247 0.15 -5.25 -25.12
N ARG A 248 0.51 -5.37 -26.35
CA ARG A 248 0.77 -4.22 -27.19
C ARG A 248 -0.54 -3.53 -27.57
N PRO A 249 -0.52 -2.21 -27.83
CA PRO A 249 -1.71 -1.48 -28.27
C PRO A 249 -2.26 -1.98 -29.60
N ASP A 250 -1.41 -2.59 -30.43
CA ASP A 250 -1.67 -3.02 -31.80
C ASP A 250 -1.98 -4.53 -31.94
N GLY A 251 -2.03 -5.29 -30.82
CA GLY A 251 -2.44 -6.68 -30.95
C GLY A 251 -2.23 -7.60 -29.77
#